data_14df714bdede2903c9a32405b114b89e
#
_entry.id   14df714bdede2903c9a32405b114b89e
#
_cell.length_a   1.000
_cell.length_b   1.000
_cell.length_c   1.000
_cell.angle_alpha   90.00
_cell.angle_beta   90.00
_cell.angle_gamma   90.00
#
_symmetry.space_group_name_H-M   'P 1'
#
loop_
_entity.id
_entity.type
_entity.pdbx_description
1 polymer ?
#
loop_
_entity_poly.entity_id
_entity_poly.type
_entity_poly.pdbx_seq_one_letter_code
_entity_poly.pdbx_strand_id
1 'polypeptide(L)'
;MNISHRYFYVYQNKTFGAEFRGGFLWSPQFANGWRPHPGYECMKEVRQGDIIFHSVQSAIVAISRARTDFYSATIPSSEFNEWDRNGWRVDTQYLLLSTPWIVRESDKLAMYKIQPANGPYLSNGRGKQQYLCNVNIPVFEYLIDKILKAQRTEKEREQIRDFLGCTPPPPPPASTKKELQTIEDGCKVDAIIVGENKKATLTINIERLQNQKAWIGKKVGDVLKTTSATLSYRVERIYKENKDE
;
A
#
# COMPACT_ATOMS: atom_id res chain seq x y z
N MET A 1 8.55 -17.80 20.22
CA MET A 1 7.12 -17.49 20.03
C MET A 1 6.78 -17.83 18.59
N ASN A 2 5.89 -18.82 18.37
CA ASN A 2 5.37 -19.09 17.04
C ASN A 2 4.43 -17.94 16.66
N ILE A 3 4.90 -17.01 15.85
CA ILE A 3 4.05 -15.98 15.28
C ILE A 3 3.18 -16.68 14.24
N SER A 4 1.96 -17.01 14.60
CA SER A 4 0.98 -17.53 13.65
C SER A 4 0.60 -16.39 12.71
N HIS A 5 1.13 -16.40 11.49
CA HIS A 5 0.75 -15.46 10.45
C HIS A 5 -0.71 -15.67 10.08
N ARG A 6 -1.43 -14.57 9.82
CA ARG A 6 -2.76 -14.58 9.25
C ARG A 6 -2.65 -14.45 7.74
N TYR A 7 -3.72 -14.82 7.08
CA TYR A 7 -3.78 -14.85 5.63
C TYR A 7 -4.97 -14.03 5.15
N PHE A 8 -4.77 -13.28 4.09
CA PHE A 8 -5.78 -12.40 3.51
C PHE A 8 -5.84 -12.54 1.99
N TYR A 9 -6.99 -12.17 1.44
CA TYR A 9 -7.25 -12.12 0.01
C TYR A 9 -7.78 -10.73 -0.34
N VAL A 10 -7.10 -10.02 -1.26
CA VAL A 10 -7.44 -8.66 -1.64
C VAL A 10 -7.90 -8.61 -3.10
N TYR A 11 -8.98 -7.85 -3.35
CA TYR A 11 -9.47 -7.56 -4.69
C TYR A 11 -8.98 -6.18 -5.14
N GLN A 12 -8.14 -6.13 -6.19
CA GLN A 12 -7.45 -4.91 -6.62
C GLN A 12 -7.60 -4.62 -8.12
N ASN A 13 -8.80 -4.79 -8.67
CA ASN A 13 -9.01 -4.64 -10.12
C ASN A 13 -8.61 -3.27 -10.68
N LYS A 14 -8.75 -2.19 -9.90
CA LYS A 14 -8.42 -0.83 -10.33
C LYS A 14 -7.12 -0.30 -9.73
N THR A 15 -6.76 -0.74 -8.54
CA THR A 15 -5.72 -0.11 -7.72
C THR A 15 -4.40 -0.88 -7.69
N PHE A 16 -4.37 -2.12 -8.17
CA PHE A 16 -3.18 -2.99 -8.09
C PHE A 16 -1.90 -2.31 -8.56
N GLY A 17 -1.94 -1.61 -9.70
CA GLY A 17 -0.77 -0.96 -10.26
C GLY A 17 -0.17 0.10 -9.34
N ALA A 18 -1.00 0.92 -8.71
CA ALA A 18 -0.56 1.97 -7.78
C ALA A 18 -0.05 1.35 -6.47
N GLU A 19 -0.78 0.40 -5.92
CA GLU A 19 -0.44 -0.25 -4.66
C GLU A 19 0.84 -1.09 -4.77
N PHE A 20 1.01 -1.81 -5.88
CA PHE A 20 2.22 -2.57 -6.18
C PHE A 20 3.45 -1.65 -6.30
N ARG A 21 3.37 -0.58 -7.11
CA ARG A 21 4.48 0.38 -7.26
C ARG A 21 4.82 1.08 -5.95
N GLY A 22 3.82 1.35 -5.13
CA GLY A 22 3.99 2.03 -3.85
C GLY A 22 4.34 1.11 -2.68
N GLY A 23 4.27 -0.22 -2.85
CA GLY A 23 4.55 -1.19 -1.81
C GLY A 23 3.57 -1.12 -0.63
N PHE A 24 2.28 -0.95 -0.90
CA PHE A 24 1.26 -0.82 0.15
C PHE A 24 -0.09 -1.46 -0.24
N LEU A 25 -0.96 -1.64 0.75
CA LEU A 25 -2.41 -1.76 0.62
C LEU A 25 -3.05 -0.49 1.17
N TRP A 26 -4.10 -0.01 0.52
CA TRP A 26 -4.87 1.12 1.02
C TRP A 26 -6.37 0.94 0.74
N SER A 27 -7.19 1.16 1.75
CA SER A 27 -8.65 1.23 1.61
C SER A 27 -9.19 2.49 2.30
N PRO A 28 -10.30 3.07 1.84
CA PRO A 28 -10.96 4.12 2.61
C PRO A 28 -11.44 3.60 3.96
N GLN A 29 -11.65 4.48 4.93
CA GLN A 29 -12.22 4.12 6.23
C GLN A 29 -13.71 3.81 6.14
N PHE A 30 -14.40 4.50 5.24
CA PHE A 30 -15.85 4.39 5.08
C PHE A 30 -16.21 4.16 3.61
N ALA A 31 -17.30 3.45 3.38
CA ALA A 31 -17.97 3.40 2.08
C ALA A 31 -18.77 4.71 1.85
N ASN A 32 -19.27 4.91 0.64
CA ASN A 32 -20.13 6.05 0.30
C ASN A 32 -21.26 6.19 1.33
N GLY A 33 -21.44 7.41 1.84
CA GLY A 33 -22.43 7.71 2.90
C GLY A 33 -21.92 7.46 4.32
N TRP A 34 -20.59 7.42 4.54
CA TRP A 34 -19.97 7.34 5.87
C TRP A 34 -20.34 6.07 6.65
N ARG A 35 -20.56 4.97 5.95
CA ARG A 35 -20.88 3.68 6.55
C ARG A 35 -19.64 2.78 6.64
N PRO A 36 -19.42 2.11 7.78
CA PRO A 36 -18.40 1.06 7.87
C PRO A 36 -18.65 -0.02 6.82
N HIS A 37 -17.59 -0.49 6.18
CA HIS A 37 -17.67 -1.57 5.20
C HIS A 37 -16.81 -2.74 5.64
N PRO A 38 -17.33 -3.98 5.73
CA PRO A 38 -16.60 -5.12 6.28
C PRO A 38 -15.24 -5.36 5.64
N GLY A 39 -15.13 -5.16 4.32
CA GLY A 39 -13.86 -5.32 3.61
C GLY A 39 -12.83 -4.22 3.88
N TYR A 40 -13.25 -3.03 4.35
CA TYR A 40 -12.35 -1.97 4.79
C TYR A 40 -11.95 -2.16 6.26
N GLU A 41 -12.92 -2.57 7.09
CA GLU A 41 -12.67 -2.91 8.49
C GLU A 41 -11.68 -4.07 8.65
N CYS A 42 -11.70 -5.03 7.70
CA CYS A 42 -10.77 -6.15 7.66
C CYS A 42 -9.29 -5.69 7.58
N MET A 43 -9.02 -4.49 7.03
CA MET A 43 -7.67 -3.91 7.03
C MET A 43 -7.11 -3.74 8.44
N LYS A 44 -7.96 -3.47 9.43
CA LYS A 44 -7.55 -3.30 10.83
C LYS A 44 -7.05 -4.60 11.49
N GLU A 45 -7.31 -5.74 10.86
CA GLU A 45 -6.85 -7.02 11.36
C GLU A 45 -5.42 -7.35 10.92
N VAL A 46 -4.92 -6.71 9.86
CA VAL A 46 -3.59 -6.99 9.31
C VAL A 46 -2.49 -6.59 10.30
N ARG A 47 -1.51 -7.46 10.46
CA ARG A 47 -0.31 -7.24 11.29
C ARG A 47 0.93 -7.55 10.48
N GLN A 48 2.05 -6.99 10.94
CA GLN A 48 3.35 -7.27 10.35
C GLN A 48 3.62 -8.78 10.26
N GLY A 49 4.05 -9.24 9.10
CA GLY A 49 4.30 -10.65 8.79
C GLY A 49 3.14 -11.37 8.11
N ASP A 50 1.91 -10.85 8.18
CA ASP A 50 0.75 -11.46 7.54
C ASP A 50 0.91 -11.56 6.02
N ILE A 51 0.32 -12.58 5.41
CA ILE A 51 0.42 -12.88 3.97
C ILE A 51 -0.87 -12.47 3.27
N ILE A 52 -0.74 -11.80 2.14
CA ILE A 52 -1.86 -11.32 1.35
C ILE A 52 -1.77 -11.84 -0.09
N PHE A 53 -2.85 -12.41 -0.61
CA PHE A 53 -2.99 -12.84 -2.00
C PHE A 53 -3.72 -11.77 -2.82
N HIS A 54 -3.11 -11.34 -3.93
CA HIS A 54 -3.59 -10.23 -4.75
C HIS A 54 -4.35 -10.72 -5.97
N SER A 55 -5.66 -10.46 -5.99
CA SER A 55 -6.55 -10.84 -7.09
C SER A 55 -6.84 -9.65 -7.99
N VAL A 56 -6.54 -9.81 -9.28
CA VAL A 56 -6.85 -8.87 -10.35
C VAL A 56 -7.57 -9.63 -11.46
N GLN A 57 -8.78 -9.20 -11.82
CA GLN A 57 -9.58 -9.81 -12.90
C GLN A 57 -9.67 -11.35 -12.82
N SER A 58 -9.95 -11.85 -11.62
CA SER A 58 -10.02 -13.30 -11.35
C SER A 58 -8.71 -14.07 -11.55
N ALA A 59 -7.57 -13.42 -11.49
CA ALA A 59 -6.27 -14.06 -11.43
C ALA A 59 -5.53 -13.65 -10.15
N ILE A 60 -4.84 -14.58 -9.51
CA ILE A 60 -3.85 -14.24 -8.49
C ILE A 60 -2.58 -13.85 -9.20
N VAL A 61 -2.19 -12.59 -9.06
CA VAL A 61 -1.05 -12.00 -9.78
C VAL A 61 0.19 -11.80 -8.90
N ALA A 62 -0.02 -11.72 -7.60
CA ALA A 62 1.06 -11.49 -6.63
C ALA A 62 0.70 -12.08 -5.26
N ILE A 63 1.72 -12.27 -4.45
CA ILE A 63 1.63 -12.50 -3.00
C ILE A 63 2.38 -11.35 -2.35
N SER A 64 1.90 -10.85 -1.21
CA SER A 64 2.69 -9.91 -0.43
C SER A 64 2.76 -10.29 1.04
N ARG A 65 3.74 -9.73 1.72
CA ARG A 65 3.91 -9.81 3.16
C ARG A 65 3.76 -8.41 3.76
N ALA A 66 2.92 -8.28 4.78
CA ALA A 66 2.78 -7.04 5.52
C ALA A 66 4.11 -6.68 6.21
N ARG A 67 4.59 -5.47 6.01
CA ARG A 67 5.80 -4.92 6.63
C ARG A 67 5.49 -4.13 7.90
N THR A 68 4.24 -3.69 8.02
CA THR A 68 3.73 -2.95 9.17
C THR A 68 2.39 -3.54 9.61
N ASP A 69 1.97 -3.25 10.83
CA ASP A 69 0.58 -3.27 11.20
C ASP A 69 -0.19 -2.25 10.37
N PHE A 70 -1.53 -2.34 10.37
CA PHE A 70 -2.35 -1.30 9.76
C PHE A 70 -2.18 0.04 10.49
N TYR A 71 -2.32 1.13 9.76
CA TYR A 71 -2.33 2.48 10.31
C TYR A 71 -3.24 3.41 9.49
N SER A 72 -3.64 4.51 10.09
CA SER A 72 -4.43 5.54 9.40
C SER A 72 -3.54 6.33 8.44
N ALA A 73 -3.98 6.52 7.21
CA ALA A 73 -3.25 7.28 6.19
C ALA A 73 -4.22 8.01 5.28
N THR A 74 -3.78 9.14 4.75
CA THR A 74 -4.51 9.84 3.71
C THR A 74 -4.38 9.11 2.37
N ILE A 75 -5.24 9.47 1.44
CA ILE A 75 -5.26 8.96 0.07
C ILE A 75 -3.86 9.04 -0.56
N PRO A 76 -3.32 7.93 -1.09
CA PRO A 76 -1.91 7.87 -1.49
C PRO A 76 -1.62 8.55 -2.82
N SER A 77 -2.60 8.67 -3.72
CA SER A 77 -2.44 9.30 -5.04
C SER A 77 -3.78 9.65 -5.67
N SER A 78 -3.75 10.36 -6.80
CA SER A 78 -4.94 10.72 -7.58
C SER A 78 -5.69 9.51 -8.16
N GLU A 79 -5.05 8.35 -8.28
CA GLU A 79 -5.69 7.11 -8.73
C GLU A 79 -6.79 6.62 -7.76
N PHE A 80 -6.82 7.15 -6.54
CA PHE A 80 -7.78 6.84 -5.48
C PHE A 80 -8.82 7.95 -5.24
N ASN A 81 -8.90 8.96 -6.09
CA ASN A 81 -9.75 10.14 -5.88
C ASN A 81 -11.27 9.86 -5.81
N GLU A 82 -11.71 8.66 -6.23
CA GLU A 82 -13.11 8.24 -6.12
C GLU A 82 -13.53 7.87 -4.69
N TRP A 83 -12.57 7.77 -3.75
CA TRP A 83 -12.79 7.33 -2.38
C TRP A 83 -12.55 8.44 -1.35
N ASP A 84 -12.93 8.18 -0.11
CA ASP A 84 -12.68 9.09 1.01
C ASP A 84 -11.16 9.33 1.16
N ARG A 85 -10.82 10.54 1.64
CA ARG A 85 -9.43 10.94 1.82
C ARG A 85 -8.72 10.18 2.95
N ASN A 86 -9.47 9.74 3.96
CA ASN A 86 -8.93 9.02 5.10
C ASN A 86 -9.07 7.52 4.86
N GLY A 87 -8.00 6.80 5.06
CA GLY A 87 -7.94 5.36 4.81
C GLY A 87 -7.16 4.60 5.86
N TRP A 88 -7.21 3.28 5.72
CA TRP A 88 -6.35 2.32 6.38
C TRP A 88 -5.26 1.91 5.42
N ARG A 89 -4.01 1.91 5.89
CA ARG A 89 -2.85 1.53 5.09
C ARG A 89 -2.05 0.45 5.80
N VAL A 90 -1.47 -0.44 5.00
CA VAL A 90 -0.47 -1.44 5.39
C VAL A 90 0.66 -1.37 4.37
N ASP A 91 1.88 -1.13 4.80
CA ASP A 91 3.03 -1.26 3.91
C ASP A 91 3.37 -2.73 3.68
N THR A 92 3.69 -3.09 2.45
CA THR A 92 3.83 -4.48 2.03
C THR A 92 5.07 -4.70 1.18
N GLN A 93 5.61 -5.90 1.25
CA GLN A 93 6.60 -6.41 0.32
C GLN A 93 5.92 -7.36 -0.66
N TYR A 94 5.94 -7.04 -1.94
CA TYR A 94 5.32 -7.83 -2.99
C TYR A 94 6.30 -8.85 -3.58
N LEU A 95 5.77 -10.03 -3.90
CA LEU A 95 6.32 -10.98 -4.85
C LEU A 95 5.34 -11.11 -6.01
N LEU A 96 5.71 -10.58 -7.18
CA LEU A 96 4.94 -10.76 -8.40
C LEU A 96 5.11 -12.19 -8.91
N LEU A 97 4.01 -12.86 -9.26
CA LEU A 97 4.06 -14.20 -9.81
C LEU A 97 4.49 -14.17 -11.28
N SER A 98 5.49 -14.99 -11.64
CA SER A 98 5.95 -15.11 -13.04
C SER A 98 4.83 -15.62 -13.96
N THR A 99 3.97 -16.51 -13.43
CA THR A 99 2.77 -16.97 -14.11
C THR A 99 1.58 -16.74 -13.18
N PRO A 100 0.70 -15.74 -13.46
CA PRO A 100 -0.53 -15.55 -12.72
C PRO A 100 -1.41 -16.79 -12.75
N TRP A 101 -2.01 -17.15 -11.62
CA TRP A 101 -2.97 -18.24 -11.58
C TRP A 101 -4.39 -17.74 -11.80
N ILE A 102 -5.04 -18.20 -12.88
CA ILE A 102 -6.43 -17.87 -13.21
C ILE A 102 -7.37 -18.71 -12.32
N VAL A 103 -8.14 -18.03 -11.49
CA VAL A 103 -9.10 -18.64 -10.57
C VAL A 103 -10.39 -18.97 -11.31
N ARG A 104 -10.58 -20.24 -11.64
CA ARG A 104 -11.77 -20.75 -12.35
C ARG A 104 -12.98 -20.82 -11.41
N GLU A 105 -14.17 -20.94 -11.98
CA GLU A 105 -15.41 -21.09 -11.23
C GLU A 105 -15.36 -22.28 -10.24
N SER A 106 -14.83 -23.42 -10.69
CA SER A 106 -14.64 -24.60 -9.84
C SER A 106 -13.72 -24.33 -8.63
N ASP A 107 -12.68 -23.50 -8.81
CA ASP A 107 -11.77 -23.13 -7.74
C ASP A 107 -12.46 -22.21 -6.72
N LYS A 108 -13.27 -21.26 -7.19
CA LYS A 108 -14.05 -20.36 -6.34
C LYS A 108 -15.07 -21.12 -5.49
N LEU A 109 -15.78 -22.07 -6.08
CA LEU A 109 -16.71 -22.93 -5.37
C LEU A 109 -16.00 -23.87 -4.39
N ALA A 110 -14.82 -24.39 -4.74
CA ALA A 110 -14.02 -25.20 -3.84
C ALA A 110 -13.58 -24.38 -2.62
N MET A 111 -13.05 -23.17 -2.82
CA MET A 111 -12.65 -22.27 -1.74
C MET A 111 -13.84 -21.83 -0.88
N TYR A 112 -15.01 -21.57 -1.46
CA TYR A 112 -16.21 -21.24 -0.71
C TYR A 112 -16.56 -22.29 0.34
N LYS A 113 -16.39 -23.57 0.03
CA LYS A 113 -16.73 -24.68 0.95
C LYS A 113 -15.82 -24.77 2.18
N ILE A 114 -14.62 -24.22 2.09
CA ILE A 114 -13.59 -24.34 3.13
C ILE A 114 -13.16 -22.99 3.74
N GLN A 115 -13.68 -21.86 3.23
CA GLN A 115 -13.33 -20.52 3.69
C GLN A 115 -14.03 -20.16 5.00
N PRO A 116 -13.53 -19.17 5.76
CA PRO A 116 -14.23 -18.61 6.91
C PRO A 116 -15.45 -17.77 6.46
N ALA A 117 -16.32 -17.41 7.39
CA ALA A 117 -17.55 -16.65 7.08
C ALA A 117 -17.28 -15.32 6.32
N ASN A 118 -16.16 -14.65 6.61
CA ASN A 118 -15.70 -13.44 5.92
C ASN A 118 -14.67 -13.73 4.80
N GLY A 119 -14.65 -14.95 4.28
CA GLY A 119 -13.82 -15.34 3.14
C GLY A 119 -14.26 -14.70 1.82
N PRO A 120 -13.46 -14.86 0.73
CA PRO A 120 -13.59 -14.07 -0.49
C PRO A 120 -14.81 -14.39 -1.38
N TYR A 121 -15.44 -15.56 -1.27
CA TYR A 121 -16.45 -16.00 -2.23
C TYR A 121 -17.84 -16.18 -1.62
N LEU A 122 -18.86 -16.06 -2.47
CA LEU A 122 -20.25 -16.40 -2.19
C LEU A 122 -20.55 -17.85 -2.62
N SER A 123 -21.69 -18.39 -2.17
CA SER A 123 -22.13 -19.78 -2.46
C SER A 123 -22.28 -20.09 -3.96
N ASN A 124 -22.49 -19.07 -4.76
CA ASN A 124 -22.58 -19.18 -6.21
C ASN A 124 -21.25 -18.96 -6.95
N GLY A 125 -20.11 -18.92 -6.25
CA GLY A 125 -18.78 -18.68 -6.81
C GLY A 125 -18.48 -17.22 -7.15
N ARG A 126 -19.42 -16.28 -6.96
CA ARG A 126 -19.12 -14.86 -7.17
C ARG A 126 -18.20 -14.34 -6.06
N GLY A 127 -17.24 -13.47 -6.41
CA GLY A 127 -16.46 -12.74 -5.43
C GLY A 127 -17.33 -11.83 -4.58
N LYS A 128 -17.03 -11.71 -3.29
CA LYS A 128 -17.66 -10.71 -2.45
C LYS A 128 -17.22 -9.32 -2.91
N GLN A 129 -18.12 -8.35 -2.81
CA GLN A 129 -17.79 -6.93 -3.03
C GLN A 129 -17.11 -6.36 -1.78
N GLN A 130 -15.92 -6.85 -1.50
CA GLN A 130 -15.09 -6.46 -0.37
C GLN A 130 -13.67 -6.21 -0.87
N TYR A 131 -12.99 -5.24 -0.29
CA TYR A 131 -11.60 -5.00 -0.64
C TYR A 131 -10.69 -6.10 -0.11
N LEU A 132 -10.73 -6.37 1.20
CA LEU A 132 -9.94 -7.39 1.88
C LEU A 132 -10.84 -8.42 2.55
N CYS A 133 -10.48 -9.70 2.45
CA CYS A 133 -11.18 -10.82 3.05
C CYS A 133 -10.21 -11.71 3.82
N ASN A 134 -10.70 -12.37 4.88
CA ASN A 134 -9.90 -13.31 5.64
C ASN A 134 -9.75 -14.64 4.92
N VAL A 135 -8.61 -15.25 5.10
CA VAL A 135 -8.26 -16.59 4.60
C VAL A 135 -7.86 -17.46 5.78
N ASN A 136 -8.43 -18.65 5.91
CA ASN A 136 -8.01 -19.66 6.86
C ASN A 136 -6.94 -20.59 6.28
N ILE A 137 -6.38 -21.46 7.09
CA ILE A 137 -5.32 -22.40 6.67
C ILE A 137 -5.78 -23.27 5.48
N PRO A 138 -6.98 -23.90 5.46
CA PRO A 138 -7.39 -24.69 4.31
C PRO A 138 -7.45 -23.93 2.99
N VAL A 139 -7.92 -22.67 3.00
CA VAL A 139 -7.91 -21.82 1.78
C VAL A 139 -6.48 -21.41 1.42
N PHE A 140 -5.64 -21.09 2.40
CA PHE A 140 -4.23 -20.78 2.16
C PHE A 140 -3.51 -21.94 1.46
N GLU A 141 -3.64 -23.16 1.97
CA GLU A 141 -3.05 -24.36 1.38
C GLU A 141 -3.56 -24.60 -0.05
N TYR A 142 -4.86 -24.43 -0.25
CA TYR A 142 -5.47 -24.52 -1.59
C TYR A 142 -4.88 -23.51 -2.56
N LEU A 143 -4.77 -22.22 -2.15
CA LEU A 143 -4.20 -21.15 -2.95
C LEU A 143 -2.74 -21.45 -3.32
N ILE A 144 -1.92 -21.83 -2.34
CA ILE A 144 -0.50 -22.12 -2.57
C ILE A 144 -0.32 -23.32 -3.49
N ASP A 145 -1.06 -24.41 -3.32
CA ASP A 145 -1.01 -25.56 -4.22
C ASP A 145 -1.28 -25.17 -5.67
N LYS A 146 -2.33 -24.37 -5.91
CA LYS A 146 -2.70 -23.92 -7.24
C LYS A 146 -1.68 -22.94 -7.84
N ILE A 147 -1.20 -22.00 -7.04
CA ILE A 147 -0.21 -21.03 -7.46
C ILE A 147 1.11 -21.72 -7.84
N LEU A 148 1.59 -22.66 -7.02
CA LEU A 148 2.82 -23.40 -7.32
C LEU A 148 2.66 -24.27 -8.57
N LYS A 149 1.52 -24.92 -8.79
CA LYS A 149 1.22 -25.68 -10.01
C LYS A 149 1.14 -24.83 -11.27
N ALA A 150 0.79 -23.56 -11.14
CA ALA A 150 0.74 -22.63 -12.27
C ALA A 150 2.13 -22.19 -12.72
N GLN A 151 3.15 -22.21 -11.84
CA GLN A 151 4.50 -21.81 -12.19
C GLN A 151 5.17 -22.84 -13.13
N ARG A 152 5.92 -22.33 -14.10
CA ARG A 152 6.53 -23.12 -15.17
C ARG A 152 7.81 -23.83 -14.73
N THR A 153 8.60 -23.19 -13.87
CA THR A 153 9.93 -23.69 -13.47
C THR A 153 9.98 -23.97 -11.96
N GLU A 154 10.89 -24.85 -11.54
CA GLU A 154 11.12 -25.11 -10.12
C GLU A 154 11.69 -23.87 -9.41
N LYS A 155 12.54 -23.11 -10.09
CA LYS A 155 13.09 -21.85 -9.55
C LYS A 155 11.97 -20.86 -9.16
N GLU A 156 10.93 -20.73 -9.98
CA GLU A 156 9.76 -19.88 -9.66
C GLU A 156 9.00 -20.40 -8.43
N ARG A 157 8.87 -21.72 -8.30
CA ARG A 157 8.25 -22.35 -7.14
C ARG A 157 9.07 -22.16 -5.87
N GLU A 158 10.39 -22.29 -5.98
CA GLU A 158 11.32 -22.04 -4.85
C GLU A 158 11.23 -20.59 -4.38
N GLN A 159 11.21 -19.61 -5.28
CA GLN A 159 11.05 -18.20 -4.92
C GLN A 159 9.79 -17.96 -4.09
N ILE A 160 8.68 -18.63 -4.44
CA ILE A 160 7.43 -18.51 -3.69
C ILE A 160 7.57 -19.17 -2.31
N ARG A 161 8.16 -20.37 -2.23
CA ARG A 161 8.37 -21.07 -0.94
C ARG A 161 9.28 -20.25 -0.02
N ASP A 162 10.39 -19.73 -0.55
CA ASP A 162 11.33 -18.88 0.20
C ASP A 162 10.66 -17.62 0.69
N PHE A 163 9.86 -16.96 -0.18
CA PHE A 163 9.11 -15.79 0.21
C PHE A 163 8.13 -16.08 1.36
N LEU A 164 7.46 -17.21 1.33
CA LEU A 164 6.52 -17.63 2.38
C LEU A 164 7.22 -18.09 3.66
N GLY A 165 8.42 -18.63 3.56
CA GLY A 165 9.25 -19.09 4.69
C GLY A 165 10.12 -18.00 5.32
N CYS A 166 10.41 -16.93 4.59
CA CYS A 166 11.24 -15.83 5.10
C CYS A 166 10.56 -15.07 6.24
N THR A 167 11.26 -14.89 7.33
CA THR A 167 10.97 -13.79 8.26
C THR A 167 10.99 -12.48 7.46
N PRO A 168 10.01 -11.57 7.67
CA PRO A 168 10.06 -10.29 6.97
C PRO A 168 11.41 -9.64 7.23
N PRO A 169 12.06 -9.08 6.19
CA PRO A 169 13.22 -8.25 6.44
C PRO A 169 12.80 -7.19 7.47
N PRO A 170 13.69 -6.80 8.37
CA PRO A 170 13.41 -5.73 9.29
C PRO A 170 12.82 -4.56 8.46
N PRO A 171 11.84 -3.81 8.99
CA PRO A 171 11.32 -2.64 8.30
C PRO A 171 12.53 -1.87 7.79
N PRO A 172 12.51 -1.35 6.54
CA PRO A 172 13.61 -0.54 6.06
C PRO A 172 13.90 0.45 7.19
N PRO A 173 15.17 0.63 7.59
CA PRO A 173 15.50 1.58 8.62
C PRO A 173 14.69 2.81 8.25
N ALA A 174 13.85 3.27 9.19
CA ALA A 174 12.99 4.45 8.96
C ALA A 174 13.92 5.42 8.26
N SER A 175 13.64 5.73 6.98
CA SER A 175 14.58 6.48 6.16
C SER A 175 14.98 7.63 7.05
N THR A 176 16.21 7.67 7.48
CA THR A 176 16.72 8.68 8.39
C THR A 176 16.73 9.96 7.59
N LYS A 177 15.51 10.46 7.32
CA LYS A 177 15.30 11.80 6.86
C LYS A 177 15.79 12.64 8.01
N LYS A 178 17.01 13.08 7.94
CA LYS A 178 17.54 14.00 8.92
C LYS A 178 16.70 15.27 8.81
N GLU A 179 15.76 15.42 9.74
CA GLU A 179 14.94 16.63 9.83
C GLU A 179 15.87 17.80 10.11
N LEU A 180 15.74 18.82 9.31
CA LEU A 180 16.51 20.05 9.40
C LEU A 180 15.60 21.18 9.86
N GLN A 181 16.13 22.08 10.63
CA GLN A 181 15.38 23.26 11.07
C GLN A 181 15.38 24.40 10.02
N THR A 182 16.32 24.36 9.10
CA THR A 182 16.53 25.42 8.10
C THR A 182 16.77 24.78 6.74
N ILE A 183 16.24 25.40 5.68
CA ILE A 183 16.46 24.96 4.31
C ILE A 183 17.89 25.26 3.88
N GLU A 184 18.61 24.21 3.51
CA GLU A 184 19.94 24.23 2.95
C GLU A 184 19.94 23.72 1.51
N ASP A 185 21.06 23.84 0.83
CA ASP A 185 21.24 23.23 -0.49
C ASP A 185 21.13 21.70 -0.41
N GLY A 186 20.49 21.08 -1.40
CA GLY A 186 20.25 19.64 -1.45
C GLY A 186 19.12 19.13 -0.55
N CYS A 187 18.36 20.01 0.10
CA CYS A 187 17.19 19.62 0.88
C CYS A 187 15.96 19.32 0.01
N LYS A 188 15.07 18.48 0.55
CA LYS A 188 13.67 18.39 0.14
C LYS A 188 12.80 19.10 1.18
N VAL A 189 11.76 19.75 0.71
CA VAL A 189 10.83 20.52 1.54
C VAL A 189 9.42 20.09 1.24
N ASP A 190 8.68 19.67 2.27
CA ASP A 190 7.25 19.51 2.18
C ASP A 190 6.59 20.86 2.51
N ALA A 191 5.84 21.41 1.57
CA ALA A 191 5.21 22.70 1.71
C ALA A 191 3.72 22.63 1.34
N ILE A 192 2.90 23.41 2.05
CA ILE A 192 1.46 23.53 1.78
C ILE A 192 1.23 24.82 0.98
N ILE A 193 0.41 24.72 -0.07
CA ILE A 193 -0.07 25.90 -0.80
C ILE A 193 -1.06 26.65 0.09
N VAL A 194 -0.76 27.92 0.37
CA VAL A 194 -1.62 28.83 1.15
C VAL A 194 -2.40 29.73 0.20
N GLY A 195 -3.68 29.48 -0.01
CA GLY A 195 -4.57 30.27 -0.86
C GLY A 195 -5.81 29.45 -1.20
N GLU A 196 -6.98 30.10 -1.16
CA GLU A 196 -8.33 29.61 -1.45
C GLU A 196 -8.56 28.07 -1.39
N ASN A 197 -9.00 27.60 -0.23
CA ASN A 197 -9.67 26.30 0.04
C ASN A 197 -9.04 24.98 -0.44
N LYS A 198 -7.80 24.94 -0.89
CA LYS A 198 -7.10 23.70 -1.23
C LYS A 198 -5.77 23.61 -0.50
N LYS A 199 -5.73 22.81 0.56
CA LYS A 199 -4.47 22.37 1.18
C LYS A 199 -3.88 21.24 0.33
N ALA A 200 -2.96 21.56 -0.57
CA ALA A 200 -2.15 20.57 -1.26
C ALA A 200 -0.74 20.60 -0.66
N THR A 201 -0.26 19.45 -0.21
CA THR A 201 1.13 19.28 0.20
C THR A 201 1.97 18.93 -1.02
N LEU A 202 3.03 19.66 -1.24
CA LEU A 202 4.00 19.45 -2.33
C LEU A 202 5.37 19.15 -1.74
N THR A 203 6.04 18.13 -2.24
CA THR A 203 7.44 17.90 -1.96
C THR A 203 8.29 18.62 -3.00
N ILE A 204 9.08 19.58 -2.56
CA ILE A 204 9.91 20.45 -3.40
C ILE A 204 11.37 20.05 -3.22
N ASN A 205 12.04 19.71 -4.32
CA ASN A 205 13.49 19.53 -4.32
C ASN A 205 14.16 20.90 -4.57
N ILE A 206 14.87 21.40 -3.57
CA ILE A 206 15.47 22.72 -3.59
C ILE A 206 16.50 22.87 -4.71
N GLU A 207 17.29 21.85 -5.01
CA GLU A 207 18.30 21.87 -6.09
C GLU A 207 17.69 22.11 -7.48
N ARG A 208 16.40 21.79 -7.67
CA ARG A 208 15.70 21.88 -8.97
C ARG A 208 14.92 23.18 -9.15
N LEU A 209 14.93 24.07 -8.17
CA LEU A 209 14.18 25.33 -8.24
C LEU A 209 14.96 26.42 -8.95
N GLN A 210 14.31 27.12 -9.88
CA GLN A 210 14.91 28.29 -10.57
C GLN A 210 15.23 29.44 -9.61
N ASN A 211 14.53 29.56 -8.46
CA ASN A 211 14.77 30.59 -7.43
C ASN A 211 15.19 29.98 -6.09
N GLN A 212 16.05 29.02 -6.11
CA GLN A 212 16.60 28.32 -4.96
C GLN A 212 17.02 29.26 -3.83
N LYS A 213 17.67 30.37 -4.17
CA LYS A 213 18.14 31.40 -3.21
C LYS A 213 17.04 31.97 -2.30
N ALA A 214 15.81 32.03 -2.78
CA ALA A 214 14.69 32.56 -1.98
C ALA A 214 14.24 31.55 -0.89
N TRP A 215 14.59 30.30 -1.02
CA TRP A 215 14.22 29.21 -0.11
C TRP A 215 15.30 28.91 0.93
N ILE A 216 16.58 29.11 0.57
CA ILE A 216 17.69 28.82 1.48
C ILE A 216 17.61 29.76 2.70
N GLY A 217 17.82 29.19 3.89
CA GLY A 217 17.71 29.87 5.17
C GLY A 217 16.33 30.01 5.76
N LYS A 218 15.27 29.53 5.08
CA LYS A 218 13.90 29.51 5.61
C LYS A 218 13.70 28.32 6.56
N LYS A 219 12.78 28.50 7.50
CA LYS A 219 12.47 27.53 8.57
C LYS A 219 11.07 26.95 8.40
N VAL A 220 10.80 25.87 9.10
CA VAL A 220 9.44 25.33 9.23
C VAL A 220 8.50 26.43 9.76
N GLY A 221 7.35 26.58 9.12
CA GLY A 221 6.38 27.64 9.40
C GLY A 221 6.51 28.88 8.54
N ASP A 222 7.66 29.14 7.90
CA ASP A 222 7.84 30.29 7.02
C ASP A 222 6.93 30.19 5.80
N VAL A 223 6.44 31.36 5.36
CA VAL A 223 5.60 31.49 4.17
C VAL A 223 6.40 32.18 3.06
N LEU A 224 6.49 31.53 1.92
CA LEU A 224 7.18 32.02 0.73
C LEU A 224 6.18 32.37 -0.36
N LYS A 225 6.31 33.55 -0.95
CA LYS A 225 5.53 33.96 -2.12
C LYS A 225 6.28 33.62 -3.39
N THR A 226 5.58 33.07 -4.39
CA THR A 226 6.16 32.90 -5.72
C THR A 226 6.30 34.23 -6.43
N THR A 227 7.24 34.32 -7.38
CA THR A 227 7.45 35.48 -8.24
C THR A 227 6.21 35.92 -9.03
N SER A 228 5.25 35.03 -9.26
CA SER A 228 4.01 35.32 -9.94
C SER A 228 2.84 35.76 -9.03
N ALA A 229 3.11 36.12 -7.80
CA ALA A 229 2.22 36.78 -6.81
C ALA A 229 0.92 36.04 -6.44
N THR A 230 0.59 34.91 -7.07
CA THR A 230 -0.69 34.22 -6.92
C THR A 230 -0.68 33.06 -5.93
N LEU A 231 0.48 32.50 -5.63
CA LEU A 231 0.60 31.35 -4.73
C LEU A 231 1.60 31.63 -3.62
N SER A 232 1.24 31.25 -2.41
CA SER A 232 2.13 31.25 -1.25
C SER A 232 2.32 29.82 -0.76
N TYR A 233 3.52 29.49 -0.32
CA TYR A 233 3.85 28.18 0.22
C TYR A 233 4.25 28.32 1.68
N ARG A 234 3.67 27.50 2.57
CA ARG A 234 4.13 27.38 3.94
C ARG A 234 4.98 26.14 4.06
N VAL A 235 6.17 26.29 4.60
CA VAL A 235 7.11 25.21 4.88
C VAL A 235 6.58 24.37 6.05
N GLU A 236 6.35 23.06 5.84
CA GLU A 236 5.87 22.16 6.88
C GLU A 236 6.97 21.23 7.39
N ARG A 237 7.89 20.81 6.51
CA ARG A 237 8.98 19.92 6.87
C ARG A 237 10.18 20.14 5.97
N ILE A 238 11.38 20.04 6.54
CA ILE A 238 12.66 20.17 5.82
C ILE A 238 13.47 18.90 6.12
N TYR A 239 14.00 18.24 5.08
CA TYR A 239 14.81 17.05 5.26
C TYR A 239 15.83 16.84 4.15
N LYS A 240 16.91 16.11 4.45
CA LYS A 240 17.83 15.53 3.46
C LYS A 240 17.58 14.03 3.38
N GLU A 241 17.49 13.49 2.17
CA GLU A 241 17.59 12.07 1.95
C GLU A 241 19.07 11.70 1.92
N ASN A 242 19.51 10.78 2.76
CA ASN A 242 20.85 10.21 2.61
C ASN A 242 20.86 9.50 1.25
N LYS A 243 21.76 9.89 0.36
CA LYS A 243 22.15 9.07 -0.78
C LYS A 243 22.95 7.94 -0.13
N ASP A 244 22.38 6.74 -0.07
CA ASP A 244 23.15 5.55 0.24
C ASP A 244 24.23 5.44 -0.83
N GLU A 245 25.49 5.37 -0.38
CA GLU A 245 26.65 5.06 -1.19
C GLU A 245 26.60 3.63 -1.74
#